data_bb3410e8100bf9719c4ff0ee75ca8ea3
#
_entry.id   bb3410e8100bf9719c4ff0ee75ca8ea3
#
_cell.length_a   1.000
_cell.length_b   1.000
_cell.length_c   1.000
_cell.angle_alpha   90.00
_cell.angle_beta   90.00
_cell.angle_gamma   90.00
#
_symmetry.space_group_name_H-M   'P 1'
#
loop_
_entity.id
_entity.type
_entity.pdbx_description
1 polymer ?
#
loop_
_entity_poly.entity_id
_entity_poly.type
_entity_poly.pdbx_seq_one_letter_code
_entity_poly.pdbx_strand_id
1 'polypeptide(L)'
;MMSQQNQAFFVVLCAIATLLFVIGLSTPDLLVEDGLVENLSAASFAIAALLALSTALLKNVLLTFTDRSLLIGTSGLSLVLFLSEISFGSRIFHVQMPKMKGGGEFDGGHDIVILVFRAIRDAGSAGIFVALIGVALLLAVAVALLSRFRREAEAMVRYILSRTFEFRLLLAICMLASAVMLDLVPSYKAATLEEILEFSAGGVLILAVVGLLWSKDPSVVGRNVRTNNTIQPH
;
A
#
# COMPACT_ATOMS: atom_id res chain seq x y z
N MET A 1 4.81 21.69 1.45
CA MET A 1 3.62 21.82 0.58
C MET A 1 3.63 20.63 -0.39
N MET A 2 2.50 19.96 -0.60
CA MET A 2 2.40 18.84 -1.55
C MET A 2 2.59 19.36 -2.99
N SER A 3 3.29 18.62 -3.86
CA SER A 3 3.45 19.02 -5.25
C SER A 3 2.10 19.01 -5.98
N GLN A 4 1.92 19.86 -7.00
CA GLN A 4 0.69 19.87 -7.81
C GLN A 4 0.40 18.51 -8.44
N GLN A 5 1.45 17.81 -8.88
CA GLN A 5 1.33 16.47 -9.45
C GLN A 5 0.78 15.45 -8.44
N ASN A 6 1.25 15.51 -7.19
CA ASN A 6 0.75 14.63 -6.13
C ASN A 6 -0.68 14.97 -5.73
N GLN A 7 -1.06 16.26 -5.74
CA GLN A 7 -2.43 16.69 -5.50
C GLN A 7 -3.39 16.16 -6.57
N ALA A 8 -3.05 16.37 -7.85
CA ALA A 8 -3.84 15.87 -8.96
C ALA A 8 -3.98 14.34 -8.92
N PHE A 9 -2.87 13.64 -8.67
CA PHE A 9 -2.87 12.19 -8.51
C PHE A 9 -3.81 11.72 -7.40
N PHE A 10 -3.74 12.35 -6.23
CA PHE A 10 -4.60 12.01 -5.10
C PHE A 10 -6.09 12.21 -5.40
N VAL A 11 -6.44 13.35 -6.03
CA VAL A 11 -7.83 13.64 -6.41
C VAL A 11 -8.36 12.61 -7.42
N VAL A 12 -7.56 12.28 -8.45
CA VAL A 12 -7.94 11.29 -9.47
C VAL A 12 -8.09 9.91 -8.83
N LEU A 13 -7.18 9.52 -7.94
CA LEU A 13 -7.27 8.25 -7.22
C LEU A 13 -8.53 8.16 -6.37
N CYS A 14 -8.85 9.21 -5.59
CA CYS A 14 -10.08 9.26 -4.80
C CYS A 14 -11.33 9.16 -5.68
N ALA A 15 -11.35 9.83 -6.83
CA ALA A 15 -12.46 9.76 -7.78
C ALA A 15 -12.63 8.34 -8.34
N ILE A 16 -11.54 7.69 -8.74
CA ILE A 16 -11.55 6.30 -9.25
C ILE A 16 -12.01 5.34 -8.16
N ALA A 17 -11.45 5.42 -6.94
CA ALA A 17 -11.82 4.55 -5.83
C ALA A 17 -13.31 4.72 -5.47
N THR A 18 -13.83 5.95 -5.46
CA THR A 18 -15.24 6.21 -5.23
C THR A 18 -16.12 5.61 -6.34
N LEU A 19 -15.72 5.76 -7.60
CA LEU A 19 -16.45 5.18 -8.72
C LEU A 19 -16.48 3.65 -8.64
N LEU A 20 -15.34 3.02 -8.37
CA LEU A 20 -15.23 1.57 -8.19
C LEU A 20 -16.10 1.10 -7.00
N PHE A 21 -16.13 1.85 -5.91
CA PHE A 21 -16.97 1.56 -4.76
C PHE A 21 -18.46 1.57 -5.11
N VAL A 22 -18.91 2.58 -5.84
CA VAL A 22 -20.31 2.65 -6.31
C VAL A 22 -20.65 1.48 -7.24
N ILE A 23 -19.74 1.14 -8.16
CA ILE A 23 -19.91 -0.02 -9.06
C ILE A 23 -19.95 -1.32 -8.24
N GLY A 24 -19.02 -1.52 -7.30
CA GLY A 24 -18.94 -2.70 -6.46
C GLY A 24 -20.19 -2.92 -5.62
N LEU A 25 -20.79 -1.84 -5.09
CA LEU A 25 -22.07 -1.93 -4.39
C LEU A 25 -23.24 -2.35 -5.30
N SER A 26 -23.14 -2.07 -6.60
CA SER A 26 -24.18 -2.37 -7.60
C SER A 26 -24.02 -3.75 -8.25
N THR A 27 -22.83 -4.32 -8.20
CA THR A 27 -22.45 -5.59 -8.86
C THR A 27 -21.70 -6.52 -7.90
N PRO A 28 -22.40 -7.15 -6.95
CA PRO A 28 -21.76 -7.99 -5.93
C PRO A 28 -20.96 -9.15 -6.51
N ASP A 29 -21.34 -9.66 -7.67
CA ASP A 29 -20.68 -10.79 -8.34
C ASP A 29 -19.21 -10.52 -8.74
N LEU A 30 -18.80 -9.26 -8.82
CA LEU A 30 -17.40 -8.89 -9.11
C LEU A 30 -16.47 -8.98 -7.88
N LEU A 31 -17.06 -9.03 -6.70
CA LEU A 31 -16.39 -8.98 -5.39
C LEU A 31 -16.59 -10.29 -4.61
N VAL A 32 -16.91 -11.37 -5.30
CA VAL A 32 -16.99 -12.71 -4.70
C VAL A 32 -15.57 -13.20 -4.42
N GLU A 33 -15.38 -13.90 -3.32
CA GLU A 33 -14.15 -14.63 -2.98
C GLU A 33 -13.69 -15.46 -4.21
N ASP A 34 -12.41 -15.42 -4.55
CA ASP A 34 -11.83 -15.89 -5.82
C ASP A 34 -12.30 -15.13 -7.07
N GLY A 35 -12.84 -13.93 -6.90
CA GLY A 35 -13.40 -13.12 -7.96
C GLY A 35 -12.37 -12.41 -8.85
N LEU A 36 -12.92 -11.62 -9.79
CA LEU A 36 -12.10 -10.89 -10.76
C LEU A 36 -11.22 -9.83 -10.09
N VAL A 37 -11.74 -9.13 -9.07
CA VAL A 37 -11.04 -8.03 -8.40
C VAL A 37 -9.84 -8.57 -7.62
N GLU A 38 -10.01 -9.63 -6.86
CA GLU A 38 -8.95 -10.29 -6.10
C GLU A 38 -7.82 -10.81 -7.02
N ASN A 39 -8.17 -11.45 -8.13
CA ASN A 39 -7.17 -11.88 -9.12
C ASN A 39 -6.43 -10.70 -9.77
N LEU A 40 -7.10 -9.57 -9.99
CA LEU A 40 -6.46 -8.34 -10.49
C LEU A 40 -5.57 -7.69 -9.42
N SER A 41 -5.95 -7.73 -8.14
CA SER A 41 -5.12 -7.31 -7.01
C SER A 41 -3.84 -8.12 -6.95
N ALA A 42 -3.96 -9.44 -6.96
CA ALA A 42 -2.82 -10.35 -7.00
C ALA A 42 -1.90 -10.07 -8.19
N ALA A 43 -2.46 -9.93 -9.40
CA ALA A 43 -1.68 -9.61 -10.59
C ALA A 43 -0.97 -8.25 -10.47
N SER A 44 -1.64 -7.24 -9.91
CA SER A 44 -1.06 -5.91 -9.71
C SER A 44 0.11 -5.93 -8.74
N PHE A 45 0.01 -6.67 -7.63
CA PHE A 45 1.11 -6.85 -6.68
C PHE A 45 2.27 -7.63 -7.29
N ALA A 46 2.01 -8.69 -8.07
CA ALA A 46 3.06 -9.41 -8.80
C ALA A 46 3.81 -8.50 -9.78
N ILE A 47 3.08 -7.69 -10.57
CA ILE A 47 3.65 -6.73 -11.50
C ILE A 47 4.47 -5.67 -10.74
N ALA A 48 3.94 -5.12 -9.64
CA ALA A 48 4.64 -4.14 -8.81
C ALA A 48 5.96 -4.72 -8.26
N ALA A 49 5.94 -5.97 -7.76
CA ALA A 49 7.11 -6.65 -7.24
C ALA A 49 8.21 -6.81 -8.31
N LEU A 50 7.84 -7.35 -9.48
CA LEU A 50 8.77 -7.56 -10.60
C LEU A 50 9.31 -6.25 -11.15
N LEU A 51 8.45 -5.23 -11.27
CA LEU A 51 8.83 -3.92 -11.79
C LEU A 51 9.79 -3.21 -10.83
N ALA A 52 9.50 -3.24 -9.53
CA ALA A 52 10.37 -2.64 -8.51
C ALA A 52 11.73 -3.34 -8.44
N LEU A 53 11.76 -4.68 -8.48
CA LEU A 53 12.98 -5.46 -8.46
C LEU A 53 13.82 -5.20 -9.72
N SER A 54 13.21 -5.30 -10.90
CA SER A 54 13.90 -5.05 -12.15
C SER A 54 14.48 -3.63 -12.20
N THR A 55 13.72 -2.64 -11.76
CA THR A 55 14.18 -1.25 -11.67
C THR A 55 15.37 -1.10 -10.73
N ALA A 56 15.34 -1.73 -9.54
CA ALA A 56 16.43 -1.68 -8.58
C ALA A 56 17.74 -2.30 -9.14
N LEU A 57 17.63 -3.29 -10.02
CA LEU A 57 18.75 -3.98 -10.64
C LEU A 57 19.29 -3.29 -11.89
N LEU A 58 18.54 -2.36 -12.49
CA LEU A 58 18.99 -1.63 -13.68
C LEU A 58 20.22 -0.77 -13.38
N LYS A 59 21.31 -0.98 -14.14
CA LYS A 59 22.56 -0.22 -14.01
C LYS A 59 22.50 1.14 -14.72
N ASN A 60 21.64 1.27 -15.71
CA ASN A 60 21.57 2.46 -16.59
C ASN A 60 20.71 3.59 -16.02
N VAL A 61 20.05 3.39 -14.87
CA VAL A 61 19.22 4.38 -14.19
C VAL A 61 20.01 5.02 -13.07
N LEU A 62 19.99 6.35 -12.99
CA LEU A 62 20.68 7.15 -11.96
C LEU A 62 19.96 7.05 -10.61
N LEU A 63 19.99 5.87 -10.00
CA LEU A 63 19.37 5.60 -8.70
C LEU A 63 20.38 5.86 -7.57
N THR A 64 19.93 6.56 -6.54
CA THR A 64 20.67 6.65 -5.28
C THR A 64 20.57 5.33 -4.49
N PHE A 65 21.42 5.16 -3.48
CA PHE A 65 21.32 4.01 -2.57
C PHE A 65 19.94 3.95 -1.89
N THR A 66 19.39 5.08 -1.48
CA THR A 66 18.06 5.18 -0.88
C THR A 66 16.97 4.75 -1.87
N ASP A 67 17.02 5.23 -3.13
CA ASP A 67 16.07 4.83 -4.17
C ASP A 67 16.07 3.30 -4.36
N ARG A 68 17.27 2.69 -4.42
CA ARG A 68 17.41 1.23 -4.56
C ARG A 68 16.86 0.47 -3.35
N SER A 69 17.18 0.93 -2.15
CA SER A 69 16.68 0.30 -0.91
C SER A 69 15.16 0.36 -0.83
N LEU A 70 14.56 1.50 -1.19
CA LEU A 70 13.10 1.66 -1.22
C LEU A 70 12.46 0.77 -2.29
N LEU A 71 13.06 0.64 -3.48
CA LEU A 71 12.58 -0.26 -4.53
C LEU A 71 12.65 -1.73 -4.11
N ILE A 72 13.75 -2.16 -3.46
CA ILE A 72 13.87 -3.52 -2.93
C ILE A 72 12.81 -3.76 -1.84
N GLY A 73 12.62 -2.80 -0.94
CA GLY A 73 11.56 -2.86 0.08
C GLY A 73 10.15 -2.92 -0.53
N THR A 74 9.89 -2.10 -1.57
CA THR A 74 8.62 -2.13 -2.31
C THR A 74 8.40 -3.47 -3.01
N SER A 75 9.45 -4.03 -3.62
CA SER A 75 9.38 -5.36 -4.23
C SER A 75 9.07 -6.45 -3.21
N GLY A 76 9.76 -6.44 -2.07
CA GLY A 76 9.50 -7.40 -0.98
C GLY A 76 8.08 -7.28 -0.42
N LEU A 77 7.61 -6.06 -0.16
CA LEU A 77 6.24 -5.80 0.28
C LEU A 77 5.22 -6.34 -0.74
N SER A 78 5.38 -5.95 -2.01
CA SER A 78 4.47 -6.39 -3.08
C SER A 78 4.47 -7.90 -3.27
N LEU A 79 5.62 -8.57 -3.11
CA LEU A 79 5.71 -10.02 -3.17
C LEU A 79 4.95 -10.68 -2.01
N VAL A 80 5.07 -10.16 -0.80
CA VAL A 80 4.33 -10.66 0.37
C VAL A 80 2.82 -10.49 0.16
N LEU A 81 2.40 -9.32 -0.34
CA LEU A 81 0.99 -9.07 -0.66
C LEU A 81 0.48 -10.01 -1.75
N PHE A 82 1.23 -10.20 -2.82
CA PHE A 82 0.89 -11.18 -3.86
C PHE A 82 0.73 -12.59 -3.28
N LEU A 83 1.66 -13.03 -2.44
CA LEU A 83 1.56 -14.34 -1.79
C LEU A 83 0.34 -14.44 -0.86
N SER A 84 -0.01 -13.37 -0.16
CA SER A 84 -1.22 -13.30 0.65
C SER A 84 -2.48 -13.47 -0.20
N GLU A 85 -2.60 -12.75 -1.31
CA GLU A 85 -3.74 -12.83 -2.24
C GLU A 85 -3.95 -14.23 -2.83
N ILE A 86 -2.87 -14.94 -3.13
CA ILE A 86 -2.95 -16.32 -3.62
C ILE A 86 -2.96 -17.36 -2.49
N SER A 87 -3.26 -16.94 -1.26
CA SER A 87 -3.27 -17.78 -0.06
C SER A 87 -2.00 -18.63 0.06
N PHE A 88 -0.82 -17.96 -0.10
CA PHE A 88 0.50 -18.61 -0.11
C PHE A 88 0.61 -19.83 -1.06
N GLY A 89 -0.18 -19.83 -2.13
CA GLY A 89 -0.19 -20.87 -3.16
C GLY A 89 -1.17 -22.01 -2.87
N SER A 90 -1.94 -21.97 -1.78
CA SER A 90 -2.93 -23.03 -1.49
C SER A 90 -3.95 -23.18 -2.63
N ARG A 91 -4.37 -22.06 -3.22
CA ARG A 91 -5.28 -22.02 -4.38
C ARG A 91 -4.66 -22.66 -5.62
N ILE A 92 -3.34 -22.49 -5.84
CA ILE A 92 -2.64 -23.04 -7.01
C ILE A 92 -2.34 -24.52 -6.83
N PHE A 93 -1.90 -24.90 -5.62
CA PHE A 93 -1.42 -26.27 -5.33
C PHE A 93 -2.49 -27.14 -4.64
N HIS A 94 -3.69 -26.58 -4.39
CA HIS A 94 -4.79 -27.25 -3.68
C HIS A 94 -4.37 -27.82 -2.32
N VAL A 95 -3.52 -27.09 -1.59
CA VAL A 95 -3.05 -27.45 -0.25
C VAL A 95 -4.06 -26.93 0.77
N GLN A 96 -4.55 -27.82 1.66
CA GLN A 96 -5.44 -27.39 2.74
C GLN A 96 -4.68 -26.52 3.74
N MET A 97 -5.22 -25.32 4.01
CA MET A 97 -4.68 -24.42 5.00
C MET A 97 -5.10 -24.80 6.43
N PRO A 98 -4.27 -24.49 7.44
CA PRO A 98 -4.62 -24.79 8.82
C PRO A 98 -5.85 -23.98 9.26
N LYS A 99 -6.80 -24.66 9.92
CA LYS A 99 -8.00 -24.00 10.46
C LYS A 99 -7.64 -23.07 11.61
N MET A 100 -8.15 -21.87 11.57
CA MET A 100 -8.00 -20.91 12.66
C MET A 100 -8.94 -21.22 13.83
N LYS A 101 -8.50 -20.90 15.06
CA LYS A 101 -9.40 -20.89 16.23
C LYS A 101 -10.50 -19.84 16.02
N GLY A 102 -11.76 -20.30 16.07
CA GLY A 102 -12.93 -19.45 15.88
C GLY A 102 -13.50 -19.44 14.45
N GLY A 103 -13.00 -20.31 13.57
CA GLY A 103 -13.49 -20.50 12.20
C GLY A 103 -12.64 -19.78 11.14
N GLY A 104 -12.78 -20.20 9.90
CA GLY A 104 -11.96 -19.78 8.76
C GLY A 104 -10.66 -20.58 8.63
N GLU A 105 -10.00 -20.45 7.50
CA GLU A 105 -8.67 -21.00 7.20
C GLU A 105 -7.63 -19.89 7.32
N PHE A 106 -6.38 -20.25 7.63
CA PHE A 106 -5.27 -19.31 7.67
C PHE A 106 -4.69 -19.19 6.26
N ASP A 107 -5.21 -18.28 5.47
CA ASP A 107 -4.89 -18.15 4.05
C ASP A 107 -4.26 -16.80 3.66
N GLY A 108 -4.31 -15.80 4.55
CA GLY A 108 -3.75 -14.48 4.28
C GLY A 108 -2.85 -13.92 5.38
N GLY A 109 -2.04 -12.94 5.03
CA GLY A 109 -1.20 -12.20 5.98
C GLY A 109 -2.03 -11.37 6.99
N HIS A 110 -3.22 -10.92 6.60
CA HIS A 110 -4.18 -10.21 7.46
C HIS A 110 -4.75 -11.10 8.57
N ASP A 111 -4.82 -12.42 8.39
CA ASP A 111 -5.28 -13.37 9.40
C ASP A 111 -4.49 -13.34 10.70
N ILE A 112 -3.23 -12.93 10.64
CA ILE A 112 -2.44 -12.69 11.85
C ILE A 112 -3.11 -11.62 12.71
N VAL A 113 -3.61 -10.54 12.11
CA VAL A 113 -4.32 -9.47 12.82
C VAL A 113 -5.63 -9.98 13.40
N ILE A 114 -6.37 -10.79 12.63
CA ILE A 114 -7.61 -11.44 13.09
C ILE A 114 -7.34 -12.37 14.26
N LEU A 115 -6.27 -13.18 14.20
CA LEU A 115 -5.89 -14.07 15.30
C LEU A 115 -5.54 -13.29 16.57
N VAL A 116 -4.79 -12.19 16.46
CA VAL A 116 -4.46 -11.32 17.59
C VAL A 116 -5.73 -10.69 18.15
N PHE A 117 -6.62 -10.19 17.30
CA PHE A 117 -7.89 -9.61 17.74
C PHE A 117 -8.78 -10.64 18.44
N ARG A 118 -8.91 -11.87 17.91
CA ARG A 118 -9.65 -12.97 18.53
C ARG A 118 -9.03 -13.37 19.87
N ALA A 119 -7.68 -13.46 19.96
CA ALA A 119 -7.00 -13.76 21.21
C ALA A 119 -7.28 -12.72 22.31
N ILE A 120 -7.28 -11.43 21.95
CA ILE A 120 -7.63 -10.32 22.86
C ILE A 120 -9.08 -10.44 23.32
N ARG A 121 -10.01 -10.69 22.38
CA ARG A 121 -11.44 -10.86 22.68
C ARG A 121 -11.71 -12.05 23.56
N ASP A 122 -11.08 -13.19 23.27
CA ASP A 122 -11.27 -14.45 24.00
C ASP A 122 -10.67 -14.40 25.41
N ALA A 123 -9.70 -13.52 25.67
CA ALA A 123 -9.20 -13.21 26.99
C ALA A 123 -10.19 -12.37 27.85
N GLY A 124 -11.36 -12.03 27.27
CA GLY A 124 -12.44 -11.31 27.96
C GLY A 124 -12.09 -9.87 28.31
N SER A 125 -12.74 -9.33 29.33
CA SER A 125 -12.54 -7.93 29.76
C SER A 125 -11.09 -7.60 30.12
N ALA A 126 -10.36 -8.54 30.69
CA ALA A 126 -8.94 -8.37 31.03
C ALA A 126 -8.07 -8.21 29.77
N GLY A 127 -8.30 -9.03 28.74
CA GLY A 127 -7.58 -8.92 27.47
C GLY A 127 -7.83 -7.59 26.77
N ILE A 128 -9.09 -7.15 26.72
CA ILE A 128 -9.46 -5.85 26.14
C ILE A 128 -8.79 -4.71 26.91
N PHE A 129 -8.80 -4.77 28.24
CA PHE A 129 -8.19 -3.75 29.09
C PHE A 129 -6.66 -3.67 28.88
N VAL A 130 -5.97 -4.80 28.81
CA VAL A 130 -4.53 -4.86 28.53
C VAL A 130 -4.22 -4.32 27.12
N ALA A 131 -5.03 -4.67 26.12
CA ALA A 131 -4.87 -4.16 24.76
C ALA A 131 -5.06 -2.63 24.69
N LEU A 132 -6.09 -2.09 25.38
CA LEU A 132 -6.32 -0.65 25.44
C LEU A 132 -5.17 0.09 26.11
N ILE A 133 -4.64 -0.44 27.22
CA ILE A 133 -3.44 0.12 27.87
C ILE A 133 -2.24 0.07 26.91
N GLY A 134 -2.02 -1.04 26.22
CA GLY A 134 -0.95 -1.18 25.25
C GLY A 134 -1.03 -0.15 24.14
N VAL A 135 -2.21 0.01 23.55
CA VAL A 135 -2.47 1.04 22.51
C VAL A 135 -2.27 2.45 23.05
N ALA A 136 -2.80 2.74 24.25
CA ALA A 136 -2.62 4.05 24.88
C ALA A 136 -1.14 4.37 25.16
N LEU A 137 -0.38 3.38 25.61
CA LEU A 137 1.07 3.53 25.83
C LEU A 137 1.83 3.77 24.52
N LEU A 138 1.52 2.99 23.47
CA LEU A 138 2.11 3.18 22.15
C LEU A 138 1.81 4.57 21.58
N LEU A 139 0.57 5.04 21.71
CA LEU A 139 0.19 6.39 21.31
C LEU A 139 0.91 7.46 22.12
N ALA A 140 1.03 7.29 23.43
CA ALA A 140 1.75 8.22 24.29
C ALA A 140 3.24 8.30 23.90
N VAL A 141 3.88 7.16 23.64
CA VAL A 141 5.28 7.09 23.17
C VAL A 141 5.39 7.75 21.78
N ALA A 142 4.48 7.46 20.85
CA ALA A 142 4.48 8.07 19.52
C ALA A 142 4.34 9.60 19.60
N VAL A 143 3.41 10.11 20.41
CA VAL A 143 3.23 11.56 20.66
C VAL A 143 4.47 12.17 21.30
N ALA A 144 5.07 11.51 22.28
CA ALA A 144 6.30 11.98 22.93
C ALA A 144 7.48 12.05 21.93
N LEU A 145 7.64 11.02 21.08
CA LEU A 145 8.67 11.01 20.04
C LEU A 145 8.41 12.11 18.99
N LEU A 146 7.18 12.24 18.50
CA LEU A 146 6.80 13.27 17.53
C LEU A 146 7.00 14.69 18.11
N SER A 147 6.67 14.89 19.39
CA SER A 147 6.88 16.19 20.03
C SER A 147 8.39 16.48 20.22
N ARG A 148 9.18 15.45 20.58
CA ARG A 148 10.63 15.58 20.78
C ARG A 148 11.37 15.82 19.48
N PHE A 149 10.93 15.20 18.38
CA PHE A 149 11.53 15.27 17.04
C PHE A 149 10.63 16.01 16.04
N ARG A 150 9.87 16.99 16.52
CA ARG A 150 8.86 17.69 15.70
C ARG A 150 9.44 18.30 14.43
N ARG A 151 10.61 18.95 14.52
CA ARG A 151 11.25 19.61 13.36
C ARG A 151 11.67 18.59 12.30
N GLU A 152 12.26 17.49 12.74
CA GLU A 152 12.69 16.38 11.89
C GLU A 152 11.48 15.68 11.25
N ALA A 153 10.43 15.45 12.04
CA ALA A 153 9.18 14.87 11.54
C ALA A 153 8.51 15.78 10.50
N GLU A 154 8.42 17.09 10.76
CA GLU A 154 7.89 18.06 9.78
C GLU A 154 8.74 18.13 8.50
N ALA A 155 10.08 18.04 8.63
CA ALA A 155 10.97 17.99 7.48
C ALA A 155 10.78 16.72 6.66
N MET A 156 10.65 15.56 7.34
CA MET A 156 10.40 14.25 6.70
C MET A 156 9.05 14.23 5.99
N VAL A 157 7.99 14.71 6.63
CA VAL A 157 6.67 14.81 6.00
C VAL A 157 6.72 15.71 4.76
N ARG A 158 7.33 16.88 4.85
CA ARG A 158 7.50 17.76 3.69
C ARG A 158 8.31 17.09 2.58
N TYR A 159 9.37 16.36 2.92
CA TYR A 159 10.17 15.59 1.97
C TYR A 159 9.31 14.57 1.24
N ILE A 160 8.58 13.70 1.97
CA ILE A 160 7.70 12.67 1.39
C ILE A 160 6.63 13.30 0.50
N LEU A 161 5.94 14.34 0.98
CA LEU A 161 4.86 15.00 0.23
C LEU A 161 5.36 15.71 -1.05
N SER A 162 6.62 16.08 -1.12
CA SER A 162 7.22 16.70 -2.31
C SER A 162 7.71 15.70 -3.36
N ARG A 163 7.98 14.46 -2.95
CA ARG A 163 8.52 13.42 -3.82
C ARG A 163 7.42 12.48 -4.31
N THR A 164 7.41 12.20 -5.60
CA THR A 164 6.32 11.43 -6.23
C THR A 164 6.32 9.97 -5.80
N PHE A 165 7.49 9.34 -5.75
CA PHE A 165 7.63 7.93 -5.40
C PHE A 165 7.27 7.68 -3.94
N GLU A 166 7.91 8.42 -3.02
CA GLU A 166 7.72 8.26 -1.58
C GLU A 166 6.28 8.59 -1.16
N PHE A 167 5.68 9.60 -1.78
CA PHE A 167 4.27 9.96 -1.54
C PHE A 167 3.33 8.82 -1.94
N ARG A 168 3.50 8.27 -3.14
CA ARG A 168 2.66 7.17 -3.63
C ARG A 168 2.88 5.90 -2.83
N LEU A 169 4.12 5.59 -2.45
CA LEU A 169 4.43 4.44 -1.58
C LEU A 169 3.72 4.58 -0.22
N LEU A 170 3.82 5.74 0.42
CA LEU A 170 3.12 6.01 1.68
C LEU A 170 1.60 5.88 1.50
N LEU A 171 1.05 6.42 0.41
CA LEU A 171 -0.36 6.34 0.13
C LEU A 171 -0.84 4.88 -0.04
N ALA A 172 -0.09 4.05 -0.77
CA ALA A 172 -0.38 2.62 -0.90
C ALA A 172 -0.35 1.91 0.46
N ILE A 173 0.65 2.18 1.30
CA ILE A 173 0.72 1.62 2.66
C ILE A 173 -0.49 2.04 3.50
N CYS A 174 -0.91 3.31 3.43
CA CYS A 174 -2.11 3.78 4.14
C CYS A 174 -3.38 3.08 3.64
N MET A 175 -3.50 2.85 2.32
CA MET A 175 -4.65 2.15 1.74
C MET A 175 -4.70 0.69 2.23
N LEU A 176 -3.58 -0.03 2.19
CA LEU A 176 -3.47 -1.40 2.69
C LEU A 176 -3.76 -1.49 4.20
N ALA A 177 -3.22 -0.57 4.99
CA ALA A 177 -3.54 -0.52 6.43
C ALA A 177 -5.03 -0.27 6.68
N SER A 178 -5.68 0.55 5.84
CA SER A 178 -7.12 0.79 5.91
C SER A 178 -7.92 -0.44 5.49
N ALA A 179 -7.48 -1.18 4.47
CA ALA A 179 -8.08 -2.42 4.03
C ALA A 179 -8.10 -3.46 5.17
N VAL A 180 -6.95 -3.73 5.80
CA VAL A 180 -6.85 -4.64 6.96
C VAL A 180 -7.76 -4.22 8.12
N MET A 181 -7.97 -2.93 8.33
CA MET A 181 -8.90 -2.45 9.37
C MET A 181 -10.35 -2.67 8.98
N LEU A 182 -10.70 -2.58 7.70
CA LEU A 182 -12.05 -2.81 7.19
C LEU A 182 -12.44 -4.28 7.25
N ASP A 183 -11.50 -5.19 7.05
CA ASP A 183 -11.68 -6.64 7.19
C ASP A 183 -12.20 -7.05 8.59
N LEU A 184 -11.84 -6.29 9.63
CA LEU A 184 -12.37 -6.53 10.98
C LEU A 184 -13.85 -6.13 11.14
N VAL A 185 -14.45 -5.46 10.15
CA VAL A 185 -15.83 -4.97 10.21
C VAL A 185 -16.76 -5.91 9.42
N PRO A 186 -17.63 -6.68 10.07
CA PRO A 186 -18.52 -7.64 9.39
C PRO A 186 -19.64 -6.89 8.64
N SER A 187 -19.32 -6.30 7.51
CA SER A 187 -20.25 -5.52 6.69
C SER A 187 -19.89 -5.67 5.22
N TYR A 188 -20.86 -5.96 4.37
CA TYR A 188 -20.69 -6.02 2.91
C TYR A 188 -20.03 -4.74 2.34
N LYS A 189 -20.42 -3.56 2.87
CA LYS A 189 -19.82 -2.29 2.43
C LYS A 189 -18.34 -2.17 2.82
N ALA A 190 -17.98 -2.71 3.99
CA ALA A 190 -16.59 -2.72 4.44
C ALA A 190 -15.76 -3.66 3.55
N ALA A 191 -16.21 -4.88 3.31
CA ALA A 191 -15.56 -5.83 2.41
C ALA A 191 -15.41 -5.26 0.98
N THR A 192 -16.47 -4.63 0.43
CA THR A 192 -16.38 -3.94 -0.87
C THR A 192 -15.29 -2.87 -0.90
N LEU A 193 -15.18 -2.06 0.16
CA LEU A 193 -14.19 -0.99 0.22
C LEU A 193 -12.77 -1.53 0.43
N GLU A 194 -12.64 -2.58 1.22
CA GLU A 194 -11.39 -3.31 1.43
C GLU A 194 -10.79 -3.78 0.10
N GLU A 195 -11.50 -4.58 -0.67
CA GLU A 195 -11.09 -5.10 -1.98
C GLU A 195 -10.66 -3.98 -2.95
N ILE A 196 -11.41 -2.86 -2.97
CA ILE A 196 -11.08 -1.73 -3.81
C ILE A 196 -9.81 -1.02 -3.35
N LEU A 197 -9.59 -0.92 -2.03
CA LEU A 197 -8.37 -0.33 -1.50
C LEU A 197 -7.14 -1.19 -1.82
N GLU A 198 -7.23 -2.51 -1.73
CA GLU A 198 -6.15 -3.43 -2.07
C GLU A 198 -5.82 -3.38 -3.56
N PHE A 199 -6.82 -3.51 -4.42
CA PHE A 199 -6.65 -3.35 -5.87
C PHE A 199 -6.03 -2.00 -6.24
N SER A 200 -6.56 -0.91 -5.66
CA SER A 200 -6.05 0.44 -5.91
C SER A 200 -4.62 0.62 -5.39
N ALA A 201 -4.28 0.03 -4.24
CA ALA A 201 -2.93 0.07 -3.68
C ALA A 201 -1.91 -0.60 -4.61
N GLY A 202 -2.26 -1.76 -5.19
CA GLY A 202 -1.44 -2.41 -6.21
C GLY A 202 -1.16 -1.52 -7.41
N GLY A 203 -2.20 -0.86 -7.94
CA GLY A 203 -2.08 0.13 -9.01
C GLY A 203 -1.20 1.33 -8.63
N VAL A 204 -1.35 1.84 -7.41
CA VAL A 204 -0.52 2.95 -6.88
C VAL A 204 0.95 2.55 -6.77
N LEU A 205 1.25 1.32 -6.33
CA LEU A 205 2.63 0.79 -6.26
C LEU A 205 3.28 0.72 -7.64
N ILE A 206 2.57 0.21 -8.65
CA ILE A 206 3.04 0.20 -10.05
C ILE A 206 3.35 1.64 -10.50
N LEU A 207 2.40 2.56 -10.33
CA LEU A 207 2.55 3.96 -10.73
C LEU A 207 3.65 4.69 -9.96
N ALA A 208 3.95 4.29 -8.72
CA ALA A 208 5.08 4.82 -7.96
C ALA A 208 6.40 4.45 -8.64
N VAL A 209 6.60 3.17 -8.96
CA VAL A 209 7.82 2.68 -9.61
C VAL A 209 8.00 3.27 -11.00
N VAL A 210 6.95 3.28 -11.82
CA VAL A 210 6.97 3.90 -13.17
C VAL A 210 7.31 5.39 -13.09
N GLY A 211 6.72 6.12 -12.14
CA GLY A 211 7.02 7.53 -11.92
C GLY A 211 8.47 7.79 -11.54
N LEU A 212 9.08 6.91 -10.73
CA LEU A 212 10.50 7.00 -10.40
C LEU A 212 11.38 6.74 -11.63
N LEU A 213 11.08 5.70 -12.42
CA LEU A 213 11.80 5.40 -13.66
C LEU A 213 11.82 6.60 -14.60
N TRP A 214 10.68 7.20 -14.87
CA TRP A 214 10.59 8.35 -15.77
C TRP A 214 11.35 9.57 -15.24
N SER A 215 11.33 9.79 -13.93
CA SER A 215 12.03 10.93 -13.31
C SER A 215 13.56 10.78 -13.36
N LYS A 216 14.06 9.57 -13.50
CA LYS A 216 15.51 9.24 -13.48
C LYS A 216 16.04 8.85 -14.87
N ASP A 217 15.21 8.84 -15.91
CA ASP A 217 15.65 8.53 -17.27
C ASP A 217 16.50 9.69 -17.83
N PRO A 218 17.76 9.45 -18.21
CA PRO A 218 18.64 10.48 -18.73
C PRO A 218 18.09 11.15 -20.00
N SER A 219 17.32 10.45 -20.81
CA SER A 219 16.72 10.98 -22.04
C SER A 219 15.66 12.04 -21.78
N VAL A 220 14.93 11.92 -20.68
CA VAL A 220 13.91 12.88 -20.22
C VAL A 220 14.57 14.08 -19.54
N VAL A 221 15.59 13.84 -18.72
CA VAL A 221 16.35 14.87 -18.02
C VAL A 221 17.06 15.80 -19.01
N GLY A 222 17.70 15.24 -20.05
CA GLY A 222 18.40 16.03 -21.08
C GLY A 222 17.46 16.90 -21.93
N ARG A 223 16.20 16.50 -22.09
CA ARG A 223 15.20 17.26 -22.86
C ARG A 223 14.73 18.51 -22.09
N ASN A 224 14.51 18.38 -20.80
CA ASN A 224 14.06 19.51 -19.94
C ASN A 224 15.15 20.58 -19.77
N VAL A 225 16.43 20.21 -19.79
CA VAL A 225 17.54 21.16 -19.75
C VAL A 225 17.64 21.98 -21.05
N ARG A 226 17.38 21.35 -22.21
CA ARG A 226 17.40 22.06 -23.50
C ARG A 226 16.24 23.05 -23.66
N THR A 227 15.04 22.75 -23.18
CA THR A 227 13.90 23.67 -23.27
C THR A 227 14.03 24.89 -22.37
N ASN A 228 14.67 24.77 -21.21
CA ASN A 228 14.89 25.93 -20.33
C ASN A 228 15.97 26.91 -20.85
N ASN A 229 16.94 26.42 -21.63
CA ASN A 229 17.98 27.28 -22.20
C ASN A 229 17.55 28.03 -23.49
N THR A 230 16.39 27.68 -24.06
CA THR A 230 15.84 28.35 -25.26
C THR A 230 14.88 29.51 -24.93
N ILE A 231 14.61 29.79 -23.65
CA ILE A 231 13.68 30.84 -23.20
C ILE A 231 14.45 31.99 -22.48
N GLN A 232 15.68 32.29 -22.85
CA GLN A 232 16.29 33.58 -22.50
C GLN A 232 16.18 34.51 -23.72
N PRO A 233 15.24 35.46 -23.73
CA PRO A 233 15.28 36.55 -24.69
C PRO A 233 16.42 37.51 -24.36
N HIS A 234 17.18 37.86 -25.34
CA HIS A 234 18.11 38.97 -25.34
C HIS A 234 17.41 40.31 -25.10
#